data_8713c284225cd36cf808933b137860de
#
_entry.id   8713c284225cd36cf808933b137860de
#
_cell.length_a   1.000
_cell.length_b   1.000
_cell.length_c   1.000
_cell.angle_alpha   90.00
_cell.angle_beta   90.00
_cell.angle_gamma   90.00
#
_symmetry.space_group_name_H-M   'P 1'
#
loop_
_entity.id
_entity.type
_entity.pdbx_description
1 polymer ?
#
loop_
_entity_poly.entity_id
_entity_poly.type
_entity_poly.pdbx_seq_one_letter_code
_entity_poly.pdbx_strand_id
1 'polypeptide(L)'
;MTQVAMTDVTLFLREFARTRRDTGAIAPSSPLLARALTRYVIPSPGRARAVLEAGPGTGAVTRRIRASLGALDTLDLVEANPRFAELLHRDYGGDERVRLLTGLVQEHELGSYDTIVCGLPFANFDAGAVEDIFGRLIAALRPGGTLSFFAYAGMPPLRRVFTTGEARVRTLAVQAVVGRTLDRHRFRTETVLGNLPPARVHHLAPVAPLPAYAG
;
A
#
# COMPACT_ATOMS: atom_id res chain seq x y z
N MET A 1 -5.39 24.10 -8.96
CA MET A 1 -6.37 23.08 -8.56
C MET A 1 -5.77 21.97 -7.69
N THR A 2 -4.46 21.95 -7.43
CA THR A 2 -3.74 20.84 -6.73
C THR A 2 -3.77 20.94 -5.19
N GLN A 3 -3.97 22.14 -4.63
CA GLN A 3 -3.84 22.37 -3.19
C GLN A 3 -5.07 21.92 -2.36
N VAL A 4 -6.27 21.92 -2.93
CA VAL A 4 -7.51 21.52 -2.24
C VAL A 4 -7.58 19.99 -2.06
N ALA A 5 -7.14 19.22 -3.07
CA ALA A 5 -7.14 17.75 -3.00
C ALA A 5 -6.15 17.20 -1.96
N MET A 6 -4.99 17.87 -1.75
CA MET A 6 -3.99 17.47 -0.76
C MET A 6 -4.48 17.64 0.68
N THR A 7 -5.25 18.70 0.96
CA THR A 7 -5.82 18.97 2.29
C THR A 7 -6.83 17.88 2.69
N ASP A 8 -7.62 17.39 1.74
CA ASP A 8 -8.65 16.37 1.98
C ASP A 8 -8.04 14.99 2.27
N VAL A 9 -6.97 14.60 1.58
CA VAL A 9 -6.29 13.31 1.82
C VAL A 9 -5.59 13.32 3.18
N THR A 10 -4.94 14.43 3.56
CA THR A 10 -4.26 14.56 4.85
C THR A 10 -5.27 14.60 6.00
N LEU A 11 -6.36 15.33 5.84
CA LEU A 11 -7.46 15.39 6.80
C LEU A 11 -8.09 14.00 6.96
N PHE A 12 -8.31 13.32 5.85
CA PHE A 12 -8.87 11.98 5.83
C PHE A 12 -7.98 10.94 6.53
N LEU A 13 -6.67 10.94 6.28
CA LEU A 13 -5.74 10.03 6.97
C LEU A 13 -5.69 10.30 8.48
N ARG A 14 -5.82 11.56 8.89
CA ARG A 14 -5.97 11.94 10.30
C ARG A 14 -7.30 11.42 10.89
N GLU A 15 -8.40 11.60 10.20
CA GLU A 15 -9.73 11.11 10.60
C GLU A 15 -9.79 9.58 10.63
N PHE A 16 -9.20 8.91 9.63
CA PHE A 16 -9.11 7.46 9.57
C PHE A 16 -8.31 6.87 10.74
N ALA A 17 -7.20 7.51 11.10
CA ALA A 17 -6.41 7.10 12.26
C ALA A 17 -7.16 7.34 13.59
N ARG A 18 -7.97 8.40 13.67
CA ARG A 18 -8.82 8.72 14.82
C ARG A 18 -9.99 7.74 14.94
N THR A 19 -10.69 7.49 13.83
CA THR A 19 -11.83 6.55 13.78
C THR A 19 -11.42 5.11 14.07
N ARG A 20 -10.18 4.71 13.73
CA ARG A 20 -9.62 3.39 14.11
C ARG A 20 -9.52 3.19 15.62
N ARG A 21 -9.33 4.25 16.38
CA ARG A 21 -9.28 4.20 17.86
C ARG A 21 -10.66 4.10 18.49
N ASP A 22 -11.62 4.83 17.93
CA ASP A 22 -12.94 5.03 18.54
C ASP A 22 -13.91 3.90 18.23
N THR A 23 -13.72 3.18 17.12
CA THR A 23 -14.64 2.15 16.68
C THR A 23 -14.18 0.71 16.96
N GLY A 24 -12.94 0.48 17.40
CA GLY A 24 -12.41 -0.87 17.62
C GLY A 24 -12.48 -1.79 16.38
N ALA A 25 -12.84 -1.23 15.22
CA ALA A 25 -13.43 -1.97 14.11
C ALA A 25 -12.45 -2.37 13.01
N ILE A 26 -11.18 -1.99 13.09
CA ILE A 26 -10.17 -2.51 12.16
C ILE A 26 -8.97 -2.96 12.99
N ALA A 27 -8.93 -4.25 13.28
CA ALA A 27 -7.76 -4.89 13.86
C ALA A 27 -6.51 -4.60 13.00
N PRO A 28 -5.32 -4.46 13.61
CA PRO A 28 -4.06 -4.45 12.88
C PRO A 28 -4.08 -5.60 11.86
N SER A 29 -3.41 -5.44 10.72
CA SER A 29 -3.32 -6.51 9.72
C SER A 29 -3.02 -7.84 10.41
N SER A 30 -3.89 -8.83 10.22
CA SER A 30 -3.70 -10.13 10.87
C SER A 30 -2.35 -10.72 10.46
N PRO A 31 -1.73 -11.59 11.25
CA PRO A 31 -0.49 -12.26 10.87
C PRO A 31 -0.59 -12.95 9.49
N LEU A 32 -1.79 -13.45 9.14
CA LEU A 32 -2.05 -14.07 7.85
C LEU A 32 -2.07 -13.04 6.71
N LEU A 33 -2.66 -11.86 6.93
CA LEU A 33 -2.64 -10.78 5.96
C LEU A 33 -1.21 -10.24 5.77
N ALA A 34 -0.49 -10.02 6.88
CA ALA A 34 0.91 -9.59 6.81
C ALA A 34 1.77 -10.61 6.05
N ARG A 35 1.55 -11.93 6.27
CA ARG A 35 2.24 -12.99 5.53
C ARG A 35 1.94 -12.96 4.04
N ALA A 36 0.69 -12.77 3.66
CA ALA A 36 0.30 -12.70 2.25
C ALA A 36 0.89 -11.45 1.58
N LEU A 37 0.81 -10.28 2.21
CA LEU A 37 1.38 -9.03 1.69
C LEU A 37 2.90 -9.10 1.49
N THR A 38 3.61 -9.79 2.38
CA THR A 38 5.08 -9.90 2.34
C THR A 38 5.58 -11.13 1.58
N ARG A 39 4.73 -11.81 0.83
CA ARG A 39 5.08 -13.04 0.10
C ARG A 39 6.32 -12.90 -0.77
N TYR A 40 6.49 -11.75 -1.40
CA TYR A 40 7.61 -11.47 -2.32
C TYR A 40 8.76 -10.68 -1.67
N VAL A 41 8.69 -10.46 -0.36
CA VAL A 41 9.85 -9.98 0.41
C VAL A 41 10.72 -11.20 0.74
N ILE A 42 11.41 -11.72 -0.29
CA ILE A 42 12.19 -12.96 -0.19
C ILE A 42 13.67 -12.60 -0.09
N PRO A 43 14.40 -13.14 0.89
CA PRO A 43 15.85 -12.97 0.97
C PRO A 43 16.54 -13.36 -0.35
N SER A 44 17.51 -12.56 -0.81
CA SER A 44 18.29 -12.84 -2.01
C SER A 44 19.77 -12.87 -1.62
N PRO A 45 20.36 -14.05 -1.38
CA PRO A 45 21.76 -14.14 -1.00
C PRO A 45 22.66 -13.46 -2.03
N GLY A 46 23.58 -12.62 -1.55
CA GLY A 46 24.59 -11.96 -2.38
C GLY A 46 24.12 -10.73 -3.17
N ARG A 47 22.83 -10.33 -3.05
CA ARG A 47 22.31 -9.13 -3.69
C ARG A 47 21.53 -8.29 -2.70
N ALA A 48 21.91 -7.01 -2.57
CA ALA A 48 21.15 -6.02 -1.82
C ALA A 48 19.77 -5.77 -2.48
N ARG A 49 18.72 -5.76 -1.69
CA ARG A 49 17.36 -5.45 -2.14
C ARG A 49 16.87 -4.15 -1.50
N ALA A 50 16.11 -3.41 -2.27
CA ALA A 50 15.37 -2.26 -1.77
C ALA A 50 13.88 -2.62 -1.65
N VAL A 51 13.31 -2.42 -0.48
CA VAL A 51 11.90 -2.65 -0.18
C VAL A 51 11.25 -1.32 0.20
N LEU A 52 10.04 -1.09 -0.27
CA LEU A 52 9.19 0.03 0.15
C LEU A 52 7.94 -0.50 0.85
N GLU A 53 7.58 0.09 1.98
CA GLU A 53 6.25 -0.05 2.57
C GLU A 53 5.52 1.30 2.56
N ALA A 54 4.43 1.39 1.80
CA ALA A 54 3.56 2.55 1.74
C ALA A 54 2.37 2.36 2.68
N GLY A 55 2.26 3.23 3.69
CA GLY A 55 1.23 3.17 4.72
C GLY A 55 1.44 2.05 5.75
N PRO A 56 2.60 2.00 6.44
CA PRO A 56 2.90 1.00 7.47
C PRO A 56 1.98 1.07 8.69
N GLY A 57 1.40 2.24 8.99
CA GLY A 57 0.52 2.45 10.11
C GLY A 57 1.18 2.09 11.45
N THR A 58 0.65 1.10 12.16
CA THR A 58 1.22 0.64 13.45
C THR A 58 2.42 -0.31 13.31
N GLY A 59 2.95 -0.52 12.10
CA GLY A 59 4.10 -1.38 11.86
C GLY A 59 3.81 -2.89 11.91
N ALA A 60 2.55 -3.30 11.79
CA ALA A 60 2.19 -4.72 11.85
C ALA A 60 2.82 -5.55 10.71
N VAL A 61 2.88 -4.97 9.51
CA VAL A 61 3.51 -5.59 8.33
C VAL A 61 5.01 -5.28 8.33
N THR A 62 5.42 -4.07 8.75
CA THR A 62 6.82 -3.64 8.89
C THR A 62 7.67 -4.63 9.67
N ARG A 63 7.15 -5.13 10.81
CA ARG A 63 7.87 -6.13 11.63
C ARG A 63 8.24 -7.37 10.83
N ARG A 64 7.34 -7.81 9.94
CA ARG A 64 7.57 -8.99 9.13
C ARG A 64 8.54 -8.70 7.99
N ILE A 65 8.41 -7.55 7.33
CA ILE A 65 9.37 -7.11 6.31
C ILE A 65 10.78 -7.08 6.92
N ARG A 66 10.93 -6.37 8.04
CA ARG A 66 12.21 -6.21 8.73
C ARG A 66 12.86 -7.55 9.12
N ALA A 67 12.06 -8.50 9.61
CA ALA A 67 12.54 -9.83 9.95
C ALA A 67 13.05 -10.64 8.74
N SER A 68 12.69 -10.24 7.52
CA SER A 68 13.09 -10.88 6.27
C SER A 68 14.24 -10.14 5.57
N LEU A 69 14.71 -9.00 6.10
CA LEU A 69 15.81 -8.24 5.50
C LEU A 69 17.15 -8.90 5.82
N GLY A 70 17.97 -9.06 4.78
CA GLY A 70 19.39 -9.34 4.90
C GLY A 70 20.19 -8.12 5.37
N ALA A 71 21.48 -8.30 5.63
CA ALA A 71 22.35 -7.23 6.13
C ALA A 71 22.52 -6.06 5.15
N LEU A 72 22.43 -6.32 3.84
CA LEU A 72 22.59 -5.32 2.78
C LEU A 72 21.27 -4.76 2.25
N ASP A 73 20.13 -5.29 2.71
CA ASP A 73 18.81 -4.84 2.26
C ASP A 73 18.43 -3.52 2.91
N THR A 74 17.59 -2.74 2.22
CA THR A 74 17.05 -1.48 2.73
C THR A 74 15.52 -1.50 2.74
N LEU A 75 14.92 -0.78 3.68
CA LEU A 75 13.48 -0.61 3.82
C LEU A 75 13.14 0.87 3.95
N ASP A 76 12.43 1.39 2.98
CA ASP A 76 11.80 2.70 3.08
C ASP A 76 10.37 2.55 3.59
N LEU A 77 9.99 3.37 4.57
CA LEU A 77 8.65 3.47 5.13
C LEU A 77 8.07 4.83 4.78
N VAL A 78 6.95 4.90 4.07
CA VAL A 78 6.24 6.16 3.79
C VAL A 78 4.96 6.19 4.61
N GLU A 79 4.89 7.11 5.58
CA GLU A 79 3.74 7.24 6.48
C GLU A 79 3.32 8.70 6.64
N ALA A 80 2.05 8.98 6.28
CA ALA A 80 1.51 10.33 6.31
C ALA A 80 0.97 10.75 7.69
N ASN A 81 0.68 9.79 8.58
CA ASN A 81 0.19 10.10 9.90
C ASN A 81 1.34 10.35 10.87
N PRO A 82 1.51 11.59 11.41
CA PRO A 82 2.64 11.92 12.28
C PRO A 82 2.76 11.01 13.52
N ARG A 83 1.62 10.59 14.10
CA ARG A 83 1.63 9.72 15.29
C ARG A 83 2.14 8.31 14.97
N PHE A 84 1.82 7.79 13.78
CA PHE A 84 2.37 6.52 13.34
C PHE A 84 3.83 6.66 12.92
N ALA A 85 4.20 7.79 12.31
CA ALA A 85 5.59 8.08 11.99
C ALA A 85 6.46 8.15 13.26
N GLU A 86 5.99 8.81 14.34
CA GLU A 86 6.67 8.81 15.64
C GLU A 86 6.82 7.40 16.23
N LEU A 87 5.76 6.58 16.16
CA LEU A 87 5.80 5.19 16.60
C LEU A 87 6.85 4.38 15.82
N LEU A 88 6.84 4.50 14.50
CA LEU A 88 7.78 3.81 13.61
C LEU A 88 9.23 4.29 13.84
N HIS A 89 9.41 5.59 14.04
CA HIS A 89 10.74 6.14 14.36
C HIS A 89 11.27 5.59 15.68
N ARG A 90 10.43 5.51 16.71
CA ARG A 90 10.80 4.91 17.99
C ARG A 90 11.17 3.43 17.85
N ASP A 91 10.40 2.67 17.06
CA ASP A 91 10.52 1.22 16.97
C ASP A 91 11.64 0.78 15.97
N TYR A 92 11.94 1.62 14.97
CA TYR A 92 12.86 1.28 13.87
C TYR A 92 13.95 2.31 13.57
N GLY A 93 13.91 3.50 14.16
CA GLY A 93 14.87 4.59 13.85
C GLY A 93 16.32 4.27 14.21
N GLY A 94 16.59 3.25 15.01
CA GLY A 94 17.94 2.75 15.29
C GLY A 94 18.43 1.67 14.35
N ASP A 95 17.64 1.24 13.36
CA ASP A 95 18.06 0.24 12.35
C ASP A 95 18.52 0.97 11.09
N GLU A 96 19.80 0.96 10.81
CA GLU A 96 20.43 1.65 9.65
C GLU A 96 19.86 1.21 8.29
N ARG A 97 19.19 0.06 8.23
CA ARG A 97 18.54 -0.44 7.02
C ARG A 97 17.17 0.20 6.79
N VAL A 98 16.61 0.92 7.76
CA VAL A 98 15.25 1.47 7.71
C VAL A 98 15.30 2.99 7.59
N ARG A 99 14.68 3.52 6.54
CA ARG A 99 14.48 4.95 6.35
C ARG A 99 13.00 5.30 6.46
N LEU A 100 12.64 6.24 7.33
CA LEU A 100 11.28 6.75 7.46
C LEU A 100 11.12 8.05 6.67
N LEU A 101 10.14 8.06 5.79
CA LEU A 101 9.68 9.22 5.01
C LEU A 101 8.31 9.62 5.53
N THR A 102 8.24 10.76 6.25
CA THR A 102 6.97 11.26 6.78
C THR A 102 6.27 12.11 5.74
N GLY A 103 5.04 11.74 5.37
CA GLY A 103 4.22 12.43 4.38
C GLY A 103 3.49 11.47 3.45
N LEU A 104 2.86 12.02 2.43
CA LEU A 104 2.17 11.26 1.39
C LEU A 104 3.17 10.65 0.41
N VAL A 105 2.82 9.50 -0.18
CA VAL A 105 3.62 8.87 -1.25
C VAL A 105 3.92 9.85 -2.39
N GLN A 106 2.96 10.72 -2.70
CA GLN A 106 3.05 11.72 -3.76
C GLN A 106 4.04 12.87 -3.47
N GLU A 107 4.40 13.07 -2.20
CA GLU A 107 5.29 14.14 -1.76
C GLU A 107 6.77 13.75 -1.80
N HIS A 108 7.06 12.47 -2.07
CA HIS A 108 8.42 11.95 -2.07
C HIS A 108 8.88 11.51 -3.45
N GLU A 109 10.16 11.75 -3.73
CA GLU A 109 10.86 11.08 -4.83
C GLU A 109 11.17 9.65 -4.39
N LEU A 110 10.48 8.70 -5.00
CA LEU A 110 10.68 7.30 -4.71
C LEU A 110 11.93 6.78 -5.43
N GLY A 111 12.68 5.92 -4.76
CA GLY A 111 13.79 5.19 -5.36
C GLY A 111 13.31 4.10 -6.34
N SER A 112 14.18 3.11 -6.55
CA SER A 112 13.82 1.91 -7.33
C SER A 112 13.83 0.69 -6.42
N TYR A 113 12.72 -0.05 -6.38
CA TYR A 113 12.50 -1.12 -5.41
C TYR A 113 12.32 -2.49 -6.07
N ASP A 114 12.84 -3.51 -5.41
CA ASP A 114 12.60 -4.91 -5.78
C ASP A 114 11.21 -5.37 -5.33
N THR A 115 10.75 -4.86 -4.18
CA THR A 115 9.41 -5.18 -3.65
C THR A 115 8.79 -3.95 -3.02
N ILE A 116 7.53 -3.73 -3.33
CA ILE A 116 6.70 -2.70 -2.69
C ILE A 116 5.52 -3.38 -2.00
N VAL A 117 5.30 -3.04 -0.74
CA VAL A 117 4.14 -3.45 0.03
C VAL A 117 3.28 -2.20 0.31
N CYS A 118 2.02 -2.23 -0.12
CA CYS A 118 1.11 -1.10 0.05
C CYS A 118 -0.02 -1.46 1.01
N GLY A 119 -0.01 -0.81 2.17
CA GLY A 119 -1.02 -0.91 3.22
C GLY A 119 -2.10 0.17 3.16
N LEU A 120 -2.12 0.98 2.10
CA LEU A 120 -3.05 2.10 1.99
C LEU A 120 -4.50 1.63 1.75
N PRO A 121 -5.48 2.20 2.45
CA PRO A 121 -6.90 1.83 2.34
C PRO A 121 -7.55 2.55 1.14
N PHE A 122 -7.30 2.09 -0.07
CA PHE A 122 -7.76 2.74 -1.32
C PHE A 122 -9.26 3.06 -1.37
N ALA A 123 -10.10 2.29 -0.69
CA ALA A 123 -11.54 2.56 -0.61
C ALA A 123 -11.87 3.94 -0.03
N ASN A 124 -10.92 4.59 0.58
CA ASN A 124 -11.09 5.86 1.29
C ASN A 124 -10.54 7.06 0.52
N PHE A 125 -9.86 6.85 -0.59
CA PHE A 125 -9.30 7.89 -1.43
C PHE A 125 -10.27 8.24 -2.57
N ASP A 126 -10.02 9.36 -3.24
CA ASP A 126 -10.62 9.63 -4.54
C ASP A 126 -9.91 8.86 -5.66
N ALA A 127 -10.57 8.73 -6.82
CA ALA A 127 -10.06 7.93 -7.92
C ALA A 127 -8.76 8.48 -8.50
N GLY A 128 -8.60 9.81 -8.54
CA GLY A 128 -7.39 10.46 -9.06
C GLY A 128 -6.19 10.20 -8.16
N ALA A 129 -6.38 10.28 -6.84
CA ALA A 129 -5.32 9.96 -5.88
C ALA A 129 -4.91 8.48 -5.97
N VAL A 130 -5.88 7.56 -6.12
CA VAL A 130 -5.58 6.12 -6.28
C VAL A 130 -4.78 5.86 -7.57
N GLU A 131 -5.15 6.52 -8.68
CA GLU A 131 -4.45 6.40 -9.96
C GLU A 131 -3.01 6.92 -9.88
N ASP A 132 -2.80 8.08 -9.25
CA ASP A 132 -1.47 8.65 -9.04
C ASP A 132 -0.60 7.77 -8.15
N ILE A 133 -1.14 7.28 -7.02
CA ILE A 133 -0.42 6.38 -6.12
C ILE A 133 0.02 5.11 -6.86
N PHE A 134 -0.89 4.43 -7.57
CA PHE A 134 -0.51 3.23 -8.33
C PHE A 134 0.51 3.54 -9.41
N GLY A 135 0.36 4.64 -10.15
CA GLY A 135 1.30 5.08 -11.17
C GLY A 135 2.72 5.22 -10.60
N ARG A 136 2.86 5.93 -9.49
CA ARG A 136 4.14 6.16 -8.80
C ARG A 136 4.74 4.86 -8.24
N LEU A 137 3.94 4.04 -7.56
CA LEU A 137 4.43 2.79 -6.99
C LEU A 137 4.87 1.80 -8.07
N ILE A 138 4.12 1.69 -9.19
CA ILE A 138 4.49 0.80 -10.30
C ILE A 138 5.73 1.33 -11.02
N ALA A 139 5.84 2.64 -11.24
CA ALA A 139 7.02 3.26 -11.84
C ALA A 139 8.29 3.11 -10.98
N ALA A 140 8.13 3.02 -9.67
CA ALA A 140 9.23 2.80 -8.73
C ALA A 140 9.68 1.33 -8.63
N LEU A 141 9.02 0.39 -9.33
CA LEU A 141 9.47 -1.00 -9.38
C LEU A 141 10.62 -1.19 -10.35
N ARG A 142 11.64 -1.91 -9.92
CA ARG A 142 12.67 -2.45 -10.80
C ARG A 142 12.08 -3.47 -11.78
N PRO A 143 12.72 -3.73 -12.92
CA PRO A 143 12.36 -4.87 -13.77
C PRO A 143 12.30 -6.17 -12.95
N GLY A 144 11.17 -6.89 -13.03
CA GLY A 144 10.93 -8.09 -12.21
C GLY A 144 10.52 -7.81 -10.77
N GLY A 145 10.39 -6.55 -10.37
CA GLY A 145 9.89 -6.16 -9.06
C GLY A 145 8.40 -6.44 -8.87
N THR A 146 7.95 -6.43 -7.61
CA THR A 146 6.56 -6.79 -7.25
C THR A 146 5.95 -5.75 -6.33
N LEU A 147 4.72 -5.30 -6.64
CA LEU A 147 3.86 -4.52 -5.76
C LEU A 147 2.77 -5.43 -5.18
N SER A 148 2.68 -5.50 -3.86
CA SER A 148 1.62 -6.20 -3.14
C SER A 148 0.71 -5.21 -2.42
N PHE A 149 -0.60 -5.31 -2.62
CA PHE A 149 -1.59 -4.53 -1.89
C PHE A 149 -2.81 -5.37 -1.55
N PHE A 150 -3.67 -4.89 -0.65
CA PHE A 150 -4.87 -5.61 -0.29
C PHE A 150 -6.15 -4.78 -0.48
N ALA A 151 -7.25 -5.50 -0.69
CA ALA A 151 -8.61 -4.98 -0.62
C ALA A 151 -9.45 -5.91 0.25
N TYR A 152 -10.35 -5.36 1.06
CA TYR A 152 -11.25 -6.21 1.83
C TYR A 152 -12.22 -6.95 0.92
N ALA A 153 -12.28 -8.27 1.07
CA ALA A 153 -13.22 -9.13 0.36
C ALA A 153 -14.59 -9.04 1.06
N GLY A 154 -15.63 -8.74 0.30
CA GLY A 154 -16.98 -8.82 0.84
C GLY A 154 -17.32 -7.74 1.85
N MET A 155 -16.84 -6.50 1.67
CA MET A 155 -17.56 -5.37 2.29
C MET A 155 -19.01 -5.50 1.84
N PRO A 156 -19.93 -5.81 2.79
CA PRO A 156 -21.28 -6.20 2.40
C PRO A 156 -21.94 -5.07 1.62
N PRO A 157 -22.86 -5.42 0.73
CA PRO A 157 -23.71 -4.43 0.05
C PRO A 157 -24.50 -3.56 1.04
N LEU A 158 -24.47 -3.85 2.36
CA LEU A 158 -25.12 -3.04 3.39
C LEU A 158 -24.68 -1.57 3.37
N ARG A 159 -23.39 -1.26 3.14
CA ARG A 159 -22.98 0.12 2.88
C ARG A 159 -23.41 0.61 1.50
N ARG A 160 -23.57 -0.28 0.54
CA ARG A 160 -24.09 0.05 -0.80
C ARG A 160 -25.55 0.50 -0.76
N VAL A 161 -26.33 -0.03 0.19
CA VAL A 161 -27.77 0.28 0.32
C VAL A 161 -28.00 1.66 0.95
N PHE A 162 -27.06 2.16 1.74
CA PHE A 162 -27.18 3.44 2.46
C PHE A 162 -26.29 4.56 1.93
N THR A 163 -25.44 4.34 0.92
CA THR A 163 -24.66 5.40 0.28
C THR A 163 -25.44 5.99 -0.88
N THR A 164 -25.90 7.22 -0.71
CA THR A 164 -26.62 7.99 -1.73
C THR A 164 -25.65 8.73 -2.66
N GLY A 165 -26.05 8.83 -3.94
CA GLY A 165 -25.50 9.79 -4.91
C GLY A 165 -23.95 9.79 -5.05
N GLU A 166 -23.32 10.84 -4.55
CA GLU A 166 -21.88 11.12 -4.74
C GLU A 166 -20.94 10.08 -4.15
N ALA A 167 -21.24 9.56 -2.96
CA ALA A 167 -20.40 8.53 -2.32
C ALA A 167 -20.38 7.22 -3.12
N ARG A 168 -21.49 6.89 -3.79
CA ARG A 168 -21.58 5.71 -4.68
C ARG A 168 -20.76 5.93 -5.95
N VAL A 169 -20.85 7.12 -6.56
CA VAL A 169 -20.07 7.49 -7.75
C VAL A 169 -18.58 7.42 -7.44
N ARG A 170 -18.14 8.00 -6.31
CA ARG A 170 -16.75 7.93 -5.86
C ARG A 170 -16.28 6.48 -5.69
N THR A 171 -17.06 5.64 -5.02
CA THR A 171 -16.70 4.23 -4.82
C THR A 171 -16.55 3.49 -6.16
N LEU A 172 -17.47 3.70 -7.09
CA LEU A 172 -17.40 3.07 -8.42
C LEU A 172 -16.18 3.55 -9.21
N ALA A 173 -15.86 4.85 -9.13
CA ALA A 173 -14.70 5.42 -9.79
C ALA A 173 -13.39 4.80 -9.26
N VAL A 174 -13.24 4.67 -7.93
CA VAL A 174 -12.10 4.00 -7.31
C VAL A 174 -12.02 2.53 -7.74
N GLN A 175 -13.15 1.81 -7.73
CA GLN A 175 -13.19 0.41 -8.18
C GLN A 175 -12.79 0.26 -9.64
N ALA A 176 -13.16 1.21 -10.50
CA ALA A 176 -12.75 1.21 -11.90
C ALA A 176 -11.23 1.41 -12.06
N VAL A 177 -10.62 2.33 -11.30
CA VAL A 177 -9.17 2.52 -11.30
C VAL A 177 -8.46 1.24 -10.84
N VAL A 178 -8.85 0.70 -9.71
CA VAL A 178 -8.27 -0.55 -9.18
C VAL A 178 -8.46 -1.69 -10.18
N GLY A 179 -9.64 -1.82 -10.81
CA GLY A 179 -9.92 -2.82 -11.83
C GLY A 179 -8.95 -2.73 -13.01
N ARG A 180 -8.82 -1.54 -13.62
CA ARG A 180 -7.88 -1.31 -14.74
C ARG A 180 -6.44 -1.63 -14.36
N THR A 181 -6.02 -1.25 -13.15
CA THR A 181 -4.67 -1.55 -12.66
C THR A 181 -4.46 -3.04 -12.50
N LEU A 182 -5.44 -3.76 -11.96
CA LEU A 182 -5.40 -5.21 -11.81
C LEU A 182 -5.36 -5.91 -13.17
N ASP A 183 -6.20 -5.51 -14.13
CA ASP A 183 -6.26 -6.13 -15.46
C ASP A 183 -4.93 -5.98 -16.21
N ARG A 184 -4.23 -4.88 -16.00
CA ARG A 184 -2.97 -4.59 -16.68
C ARG A 184 -1.74 -5.23 -16.02
N HIS A 185 -1.70 -5.29 -14.68
CA HIS A 185 -0.46 -5.56 -13.93
C HIS A 185 -0.52 -6.79 -13.03
N ARG A 186 -1.72 -7.30 -12.72
CA ARG A 186 -1.89 -8.40 -11.78
C ARG A 186 -1.45 -9.73 -12.36
N PHE A 187 -0.57 -10.42 -11.65
CA PHE A 187 -0.20 -11.79 -11.97
C PHE A 187 -0.69 -12.81 -10.93
N ARG A 188 -1.07 -12.37 -9.72
CA ARG A 188 -1.55 -13.25 -8.65
C ARG A 188 -2.54 -12.55 -7.74
N THR A 189 -3.50 -13.34 -7.22
CA THR A 189 -4.41 -12.94 -6.12
C THR A 189 -4.48 -14.04 -5.09
N GLU A 190 -4.48 -13.66 -3.80
CA GLU A 190 -4.65 -14.56 -2.66
C GLU A 190 -5.81 -14.10 -1.79
N THR A 191 -6.64 -15.03 -1.33
CA THR A 191 -7.72 -14.71 -0.38
C THR A 191 -7.29 -15.10 1.03
N VAL A 192 -7.39 -14.14 1.96
CA VAL A 192 -7.06 -14.31 3.37
C VAL A 192 -8.35 -14.31 4.18
N LEU A 193 -8.88 -15.49 4.43
CA LEU A 193 -10.13 -15.67 5.17
C LEU A 193 -9.97 -15.40 6.68
N GLY A 194 -8.80 -15.69 7.23
CA GLY A 194 -8.49 -15.44 8.65
C GLY A 194 -8.17 -13.99 9.00
N ASN A 195 -8.49 -13.04 8.12
CA ASN A 195 -8.51 -11.61 8.42
C ASN A 195 -9.97 -11.18 8.64
N LEU A 196 -10.19 -10.21 9.54
CA LEU A 196 -11.55 -9.71 9.83
C LEU A 196 -11.63 -8.20 9.51
N PRO A 197 -12.37 -7.79 8.47
CA PRO A 197 -13.05 -8.64 7.49
C PRO A 197 -12.05 -9.39 6.56
N PRO A 198 -12.47 -10.46 5.86
CA PRO A 198 -11.64 -11.18 4.90
C PRO A 198 -11.01 -10.23 3.88
N ALA A 199 -9.81 -10.52 3.43
CA ALA A 199 -9.08 -9.69 2.50
C ALA A 199 -8.62 -10.47 1.25
N ARG A 200 -8.49 -9.77 0.14
CA ARG A 200 -7.78 -10.24 -1.05
C ARG A 200 -6.48 -9.48 -1.17
N VAL A 201 -5.38 -10.19 -1.29
CA VAL A 201 -4.07 -9.62 -1.59
C VAL A 201 -3.81 -9.79 -3.07
N HIS A 202 -3.49 -8.70 -3.72
CA HIS A 202 -3.17 -8.67 -5.14
C HIS A 202 -1.67 -8.39 -5.30
N HIS A 203 -1.03 -9.12 -6.20
CA HIS A 203 0.37 -8.96 -6.54
C HIS A 203 0.46 -8.51 -7.99
N LEU A 204 1.14 -7.38 -8.19
CA LEU A 204 1.33 -6.72 -9.47
C LEU A 204 2.80 -6.74 -9.87
N ALA A 205 3.06 -6.76 -11.17
CA ALA A 205 4.36 -6.56 -11.75
C ALA A 205 4.30 -5.46 -12.81
N PRO A 206 5.40 -4.72 -13.07
CA PRO A 206 5.45 -3.80 -14.21
C PRO A 206 5.27 -4.59 -15.50
N VAL A 207 4.44 -4.09 -16.40
CA VAL A 207 4.36 -4.66 -17.75
C VAL A 207 5.66 -4.29 -18.46
N ALA A 208 6.39 -5.29 -18.95
CA ALA A 208 7.56 -5.03 -19.77
C ALA A 208 7.16 -4.13 -20.96
N PRO A 209 7.91 -3.08 -21.29
CA PRO A 209 7.65 -2.34 -22.51
C PRO A 209 7.69 -3.32 -23.68
N LEU A 210 6.69 -3.25 -24.57
CA LEU A 210 6.73 -4.00 -25.81
C LEU A 210 8.05 -3.68 -26.51
N PRO A 211 8.80 -4.67 -27.03
CA PRO A 211 9.98 -4.39 -27.81
C PRO A 211 9.60 -3.40 -28.91
N ALA A 212 10.34 -2.30 -29.01
CA ALA A 212 10.17 -1.38 -30.13
C ALA A 212 10.33 -2.19 -31.41
N TYR A 213 9.29 -2.27 -32.20
CA TYR A 213 9.42 -2.80 -33.56
C TYR A 213 10.44 -1.90 -34.27
N ALA A 214 11.64 -2.44 -34.47
CA ALA A 214 12.58 -1.85 -35.41
C ALA A 214 11.96 -2.00 -36.80
N GLY A 215 11.35 -0.90 -37.29
CA GLY A 215 10.87 -0.78 -38.66
C GLY A 215 12.04 -0.56 -39.63
#